data_661ff289ca68139c2f539dbbdecb9888
#
_entry.id   661ff289ca68139c2f539dbbdecb9888
#
_cell.length_a   1.000
_cell.length_b   1.000
_cell.length_c   1.000
_cell.angle_alpha   90.00
_cell.angle_beta   90.00
_cell.angle_gamma   90.00
#
_symmetry.space_group_name_H-M   'P 1'
#
loop_
_entity.id
_entity.type
_entity.pdbx_description
1 polymer ?
#
loop_
_entity_poly.entity_id
_entity_poly.type
_entity_poly.pdbx_seq_one_letter_code
_entity_poly.pdbx_strand_id
1 'polypeptide(L)'
;MKVTVIYGQSHKGMTWSMTQLLLEYLEPDYVDEFMLPRDGPPSCIGCNRCFLEGEDRCPHHDRVASIVESMLSSDVIVLASPNYVDGMTGAMKDLMDHLAYTWMSHRPNGEMFTKTAVVLVSSAGAGNRRVLSSMERQLRSWMVPKVHTIGLVSHAYSIGDLTEKKARYVDRRCSKVASFILSNRGKVPFSIRQRFLFSMFRGMQKGSIWNEVDRGWWERNGWLGDRKPWKR
;
A
#
# COMPACT_ATOMS: atom_id res chain seq x y z
N MET A 1 -16.01 8.02 -3.65
CA MET A 1 -14.71 7.32 -3.61
C MET A 1 -14.19 7.32 -2.20
N LYS A 2 -13.79 6.16 -1.67
CA LYS A 2 -13.13 6.06 -0.37
C LYS A 2 -11.62 5.96 -0.55
N VAL A 3 -10.86 6.71 0.26
CA VAL A 3 -9.39 6.71 0.25
C VAL A 3 -8.88 6.30 1.63
N THR A 4 -7.94 5.39 1.70
CA THR A 4 -7.17 5.09 2.91
C THR A 4 -5.79 5.70 2.78
N VAL A 5 -5.41 6.53 3.73
CA VAL A 5 -4.09 7.16 3.80
C VAL A 5 -3.32 6.64 5.01
N ILE A 6 -2.11 6.16 4.77
CA ILE A 6 -1.21 5.70 5.82
C ILE A 6 0.06 6.55 5.78
N TYR A 7 0.22 7.36 6.82
CA TYR A 7 1.40 8.21 7.02
C TYR A 7 2.45 7.48 7.85
N GLY A 8 3.67 7.43 7.37
CA GLY A 8 4.80 6.86 8.09
C GLY A 8 5.30 7.69 9.26
N GLN A 9 4.58 8.74 9.63
CA GLN A 9 4.94 9.66 10.73
C GLN A 9 3.69 10.34 11.30
N SER A 10 3.79 10.80 12.56
CA SER A 10 2.66 11.44 13.26
C SER A 10 2.61 12.96 13.12
N HIS A 11 3.65 13.60 12.59
CA HIS A 11 3.65 15.05 12.41
C HIS A 11 3.22 15.47 10.99
N LYS A 12 2.60 16.63 10.88
CA LYS A 12 2.09 17.21 9.63
C LYS A 12 3.19 18.01 8.91
N GLY A 13 4.15 17.30 8.29
CA GLY A 13 5.23 17.90 7.51
C GLY A 13 4.98 17.84 6.00
N MET A 14 6.05 17.94 5.18
CA MET A 14 5.98 17.98 3.72
C MET A 14 5.21 16.79 3.13
N THR A 15 5.44 15.57 3.61
CA THR A 15 4.76 14.38 3.09
C THR A 15 3.25 14.46 3.33
N TRP A 16 2.83 14.97 4.50
CA TRP A 16 1.43 15.22 4.79
C TRP A 16 0.85 16.29 3.85
N SER A 17 1.55 17.41 3.67
CA SER A 17 1.10 18.50 2.79
C SER A 17 0.93 18.05 1.33
N MET A 18 1.86 17.22 0.82
CA MET A 18 1.73 16.62 -0.51
C MET A 18 0.51 15.68 -0.62
N THR A 19 0.20 14.98 0.46
CA THR A 19 -0.97 14.09 0.50
C THR A 19 -2.26 14.90 0.51
N GLN A 20 -2.34 15.97 1.30
CA GLN A 20 -3.52 16.87 1.30
C GLN A 20 -3.77 17.44 -0.09
N LEU A 21 -2.74 17.93 -0.78
CA LEU A 21 -2.85 18.40 -2.15
C LEU A 21 -3.37 17.32 -3.12
N LEU A 22 -2.95 16.06 -2.96
CA LEU A 22 -3.49 14.96 -3.75
C LEU A 22 -4.98 14.73 -3.43
N LEU A 23 -5.38 14.78 -2.15
CA LEU A 23 -6.76 14.61 -1.72
C LEU A 23 -7.66 15.75 -2.23
N GLU A 24 -7.17 16.98 -2.27
CA GLU A 24 -7.88 18.13 -2.88
C GLU A 24 -8.24 17.85 -4.35
N TYR A 25 -7.33 17.28 -5.14
CA TYR A 25 -7.61 16.90 -6.52
C TYR A 25 -8.48 15.65 -6.68
N LEU A 26 -8.48 14.75 -5.70
CA LEU A 26 -9.28 13.52 -5.74
C LEU A 26 -10.73 13.74 -5.30
N GLU A 27 -10.98 14.74 -4.46
CA GLU A 27 -12.30 15.05 -3.87
C GLU A 27 -13.02 13.78 -3.35
N PRO A 28 -12.40 13.00 -2.43
CA PRO A 28 -12.99 11.76 -1.97
C PRO A 28 -14.20 12.00 -1.09
N ASP A 29 -15.21 11.10 -1.14
CA ASP A 29 -16.37 11.13 -0.25
C ASP A 29 -15.99 10.79 1.20
N TYR A 30 -14.99 9.90 1.37
CA TYR A 30 -14.49 9.45 2.67
C TYR A 30 -12.98 9.25 2.65
N VAL A 31 -12.32 9.64 3.74
CA VAL A 31 -10.89 9.45 3.95
C VAL A 31 -10.65 8.84 5.33
N ASP A 32 -10.04 7.67 5.38
CA ASP A 32 -9.48 7.11 6.60
C ASP A 32 -8.00 7.46 6.65
N GLU A 33 -7.55 8.14 7.72
CA GLU A 33 -6.15 8.53 7.92
C GLU A 33 -5.54 7.82 9.12
N PHE A 34 -4.41 7.14 8.90
CA PHE A 34 -3.61 6.50 9.94
C PHE A 34 -2.24 7.15 10.03
N MET A 35 -1.90 7.68 11.20
CA MET A 35 -0.61 8.32 11.47
C MET A 35 0.28 7.42 12.33
N LEU A 36 1.23 6.75 11.68
CA LEU A 36 2.18 5.86 12.36
C LEU A 36 3.24 6.66 13.14
N PRO A 37 3.76 6.15 14.29
CA PRO A 37 3.39 4.88 14.93
C PRO A 37 2.10 4.94 15.77
N ARG A 38 1.50 6.13 15.96
CA ARG A 38 0.38 6.34 16.88
C ARG A 38 -0.77 5.35 16.63
N ASP A 39 -1.18 5.22 15.36
CA ASP A 39 -2.34 4.42 14.94
C ASP A 39 -1.93 3.03 14.43
N GLY A 40 -0.63 2.73 14.40
CA GLY A 40 -0.08 1.48 13.87
C GLY A 40 0.34 0.47 14.95
N PRO A 41 0.78 -0.72 14.52
CA PRO A 41 1.33 -1.71 15.44
C PRO A 41 2.72 -1.30 15.93
N PRO A 42 3.15 -1.83 17.09
CA PRO A 42 4.57 -1.82 17.44
C PRO A 42 5.39 -2.71 16.48
N SER A 43 6.71 -2.77 16.67
CA SER A 43 7.57 -3.57 15.80
C SER A 43 7.20 -5.05 15.82
N CYS A 44 7.27 -5.68 14.65
CA CYS A 44 7.02 -7.11 14.50
C CYS A 44 8.08 -7.92 15.26
N ILE A 45 7.64 -8.83 16.13
CA ILE A 45 8.54 -9.67 16.94
C ILE A 45 8.99 -10.95 16.25
N GLY A 46 8.59 -11.19 14.99
CA GLY A 46 9.00 -12.36 14.22
C GLY A 46 8.49 -13.71 14.73
N CYS A 47 7.38 -13.74 15.45
CA CYS A 47 6.84 -14.98 16.06
C CYS A 47 6.21 -15.96 15.05
N ASN A 48 6.02 -15.55 13.79
CA ASN A 48 5.44 -16.32 12.69
C ASN A 48 4.00 -16.83 12.90
N ARG A 49 3.30 -16.44 13.98
CA ARG A 49 1.94 -16.92 14.25
C ARG A 49 0.95 -16.54 13.15
N CYS A 50 1.10 -15.35 12.56
CA CYS A 50 0.29 -14.93 11.41
C CYS A 50 0.39 -15.86 10.20
N PHE A 51 1.52 -16.55 10.01
CA PHE A 51 1.69 -17.53 8.95
C PHE A 51 1.19 -18.93 9.33
N LEU A 52 1.49 -19.36 10.56
CA LEU A 52 1.27 -20.74 11.01
C LEU A 52 -0.15 -20.98 11.54
N GLU A 53 -0.77 -19.96 12.15
CA GLU A 53 -2.06 -20.09 12.84
C GLU A 53 -3.16 -19.21 12.23
N GLY A 54 -2.78 -18.10 11.59
CA GLY A 54 -3.69 -17.09 11.04
C GLY A 54 -3.33 -15.68 11.50
N GLU A 55 -3.74 -14.66 10.74
CA GLU A 55 -3.46 -13.26 11.06
C GLU A 55 -4.11 -12.78 12.37
N ASP A 56 -5.23 -13.37 12.74
CA ASP A 56 -5.94 -13.10 14.01
C ASP A 56 -5.13 -13.53 15.24
N ARG A 57 -4.14 -14.40 15.07
CA ARG A 57 -3.23 -14.87 16.14
C ARG A 57 -2.00 -13.97 16.32
N CYS A 58 -1.85 -12.93 15.50
CA CYS A 58 -0.80 -11.94 15.71
C CYS A 58 -0.99 -11.24 17.05
N PRO A 59 0.05 -11.12 17.92
CA PRO A 59 -0.07 -10.37 19.19
C PRO A 59 -0.48 -8.90 19.03
N HIS A 60 -0.31 -8.36 17.82
CA HIS A 60 -0.63 -6.97 17.49
C HIS A 60 -1.84 -6.88 16.53
N HIS A 61 -2.65 -7.95 16.45
CA HIS A 61 -3.77 -8.05 15.49
C HIS A 61 -4.69 -6.84 15.52
N ASP A 62 -5.16 -6.42 16.70
CA ASP A 62 -6.13 -5.33 16.84
C ASP A 62 -5.63 -4.01 16.23
N ARG A 63 -4.32 -3.76 16.28
CA ARG A 63 -3.69 -2.55 15.72
C ARG A 63 -3.49 -2.65 14.20
N VAL A 64 -3.39 -3.87 13.67
CA VAL A 64 -3.23 -4.14 12.24
C VAL A 64 -4.57 -4.24 11.54
N ALA A 65 -5.56 -4.90 12.17
CA ALA A 65 -6.84 -5.22 11.58
C ALA A 65 -7.59 -3.98 11.07
N SER A 66 -7.67 -2.91 11.86
CA SER A 66 -8.35 -1.67 11.46
C SER A 66 -7.75 -1.02 10.21
N ILE A 67 -6.41 -1.06 10.07
CA ILE A 67 -5.72 -0.55 8.88
C ILE A 67 -6.03 -1.44 7.68
N VAL A 68 -5.98 -2.76 7.86
CA VAL A 68 -6.28 -3.73 6.79
C VAL A 68 -7.72 -3.60 6.31
N GLU A 69 -8.69 -3.52 7.22
CA GLU A 69 -10.11 -3.33 6.90
C GLU A 69 -10.35 -2.04 6.10
N SER A 70 -9.72 -0.94 6.52
CA SER A 70 -9.78 0.32 5.79
C SER A 70 -9.17 0.17 4.39
N MET A 71 -7.98 -0.44 4.27
CA MET A 71 -7.35 -0.71 2.98
C MET A 71 -8.25 -1.57 2.07
N LEU A 72 -8.89 -2.60 2.62
CA LEU A 72 -9.76 -3.49 1.85
C LEU A 72 -11.07 -2.82 1.40
N SER A 73 -11.62 -1.92 2.19
CA SER A 73 -12.86 -1.20 1.86
C SER A 73 -12.67 0.03 0.98
N SER A 74 -11.43 0.52 0.80
CA SER A 74 -11.15 1.72 0.01
C SER A 74 -11.03 1.46 -1.50
N ASP A 75 -11.22 2.48 -2.32
CA ASP A 75 -10.93 2.48 -3.76
C ASP A 75 -9.44 2.76 -4.02
N VAL A 76 -8.85 3.62 -3.19
CA VAL A 76 -7.47 4.10 -3.33
C VAL A 76 -6.71 3.96 -2.01
N ILE A 77 -5.48 3.44 -2.09
CA ILE A 77 -4.56 3.36 -0.96
C ILE A 77 -3.42 4.34 -1.18
N VAL A 78 -3.18 5.21 -0.21
CA VAL A 78 -2.07 6.16 -0.22
C VAL A 78 -1.08 5.78 0.88
N LEU A 79 0.16 5.49 0.49
CA LEU A 79 1.27 5.30 1.42
C LEU A 79 2.17 6.53 1.36
N ALA A 80 2.28 7.26 2.45
CA ALA A 80 3.02 8.51 2.53
C ALA A 80 4.11 8.42 3.60
N SER A 81 5.38 8.43 3.20
CA SER A 81 6.52 8.33 4.12
C SER A 81 7.59 9.36 3.78
N PRO A 82 8.16 10.08 4.75
CA PRO A 82 9.42 10.76 4.50
C PRO A 82 10.53 9.73 4.28
N ASN A 83 11.58 10.17 3.61
CA ASN A 83 12.80 9.40 3.49
C ASN A 83 13.67 9.65 4.73
N TYR A 84 13.84 8.64 5.58
CA TYR A 84 14.73 8.63 6.71
C TYR A 84 15.87 7.64 6.48
N VAL A 85 17.11 8.15 6.46
CA VAL A 85 18.32 7.32 6.31
C VAL A 85 18.21 6.36 5.10
N ASP A 86 17.84 6.93 3.94
CA ASP A 86 17.70 6.23 2.65
C ASP A 86 16.62 5.10 2.65
N GLY A 87 15.65 5.17 3.58
CA GLY A 87 14.56 4.24 3.77
C GLY A 87 13.21 4.90 4.08
N MET A 88 12.14 4.12 4.02
CA MET A 88 10.88 4.51 4.65
C MET A 88 11.07 4.59 6.17
N THR A 89 10.17 5.28 6.86
CA THR A 89 10.24 5.33 8.35
C THR A 89 10.14 3.93 8.96
N GLY A 90 10.74 3.74 10.13
CA GLY A 90 10.64 2.49 10.89
C GLY A 90 9.18 2.07 11.11
N ALA A 91 8.31 3.02 11.51
CA ALA A 91 6.90 2.75 11.72
C ALA A 91 6.16 2.29 10.45
N MET A 92 6.49 2.83 9.27
CA MET A 92 5.96 2.33 8.00
C MET A 92 6.47 0.91 7.72
N LYS A 93 7.74 0.64 8.01
CA LYS A 93 8.32 -0.69 7.86
C LYS A 93 7.70 -1.71 8.82
N ASP A 94 7.45 -1.31 10.08
CA ASP A 94 6.78 -2.15 11.07
C ASP A 94 5.39 -2.61 10.57
N LEU A 95 4.60 -1.70 10.01
CA LEU A 95 3.32 -2.07 9.39
C LEU A 95 3.52 -3.05 8.22
N MET A 96 4.50 -2.79 7.34
CA MET A 96 4.79 -3.67 6.20
C MET A 96 5.17 -5.09 6.66
N ASP A 97 5.93 -5.22 7.75
CA ASP A 97 6.32 -6.51 8.31
C ASP A 97 5.11 -7.29 8.87
N HIS A 98 4.16 -6.60 9.49
CA HIS A 98 2.90 -7.22 9.92
C HIS A 98 2.02 -7.67 8.77
N LEU A 99 2.14 -7.06 7.58
CA LEU A 99 1.37 -7.38 6.38
C LEU A 99 2.07 -8.41 5.47
N ALA A 100 3.14 -9.06 5.91
CA ALA A 100 3.87 -10.03 5.09
C ALA A 100 3.00 -11.24 4.66
N TYR A 101 2.04 -11.65 5.48
CA TYR A 101 1.10 -12.73 5.16
C TYR A 101 0.15 -12.40 3.99
N THR A 102 -0.01 -11.13 3.63
CA THR A 102 -0.87 -10.69 2.52
C THR A 102 -0.19 -10.77 1.15
N TRP A 103 1.08 -11.13 1.11
CA TRP A 103 1.78 -11.30 -0.15
C TRP A 103 1.14 -12.40 -0.99
N MET A 104 1.30 -12.27 -2.32
CA MET A 104 0.78 -13.23 -3.28
C MET A 104 1.18 -14.68 -3.02
N SER A 105 2.38 -14.91 -2.49
CA SER A 105 2.88 -16.25 -2.13
C SER A 105 2.14 -16.87 -0.95
N HIS A 106 1.43 -16.07 -0.18
CA HIS A 106 0.72 -16.48 1.03
C HIS A 106 -0.80 -16.31 0.87
N ARG A 107 -1.39 -15.29 1.49
CA ARG A 107 -2.84 -15.06 1.51
C ARG A 107 -3.21 -13.69 0.88
N PRO A 108 -3.03 -13.52 -0.44
CA PRO A 108 -3.46 -12.31 -1.10
C PRO A 108 -4.97 -12.10 -0.95
N ASN A 109 -5.41 -10.85 -0.84
CA ASN A 109 -6.83 -10.55 -0.75
C ASN A 109 -7.38 -10.10 -2.11
N GLY A 110 -8.53 -10.66 -2.52
CA GLY A 110 -9.16 -10.39 -3.81
C GLY A 110 -9.55 -8.92 -4.02
N GLU A 111 -9.86 -8.20 -2.93
CA GLU A 111 -10.21 -6.78 -3.02
C GLU A 111 -9.02 -5.92 -3.47
N MET A 112 -7.78 -6.32 -3.17
CA MET A 112 -6.60 -5.59 -3.61
C MET A 112 -6.42 -5.55 -5.14
N PHE A 113 -7.00 -6.51 -5.86
CA PHE A 113 -6.84 -6.65 -7.31
C PHE A 113 -7.62 -5.60 -8.14
N THR A 114 -8.43 -4.78 -7.49
CA THR A 114 -9.23 -3.74 -8.13
C THR A 114 -8.80 -2.32 -7.76
N LYS A 115 -7.84 -2.18 -6.83
CA LYS A 115 -7.45 -0.89 -6.27
C LYS A 115 -6.38 -0.16 -7.08
N THR A 116 -6.35 1.14 -6.91
CA THR A 116 -5.20 1.96 -7.29
C THR A 116 -4.46 2.40 -6.03
N ALA A 117 -3.15 2.51 -6.10
CA ALA A 117 -2.38 3.05 -4.98
C ALA A 117 -1.48 4.21 -5.43
N VAL A 118 -1.16 5.07 -4.45
CA VAL A 118 -0.21 6.16 -4.60
C VAL A 118 0.84 6.07 -3.50
N VAL A 119 2.10 6.16 -3.87
CA VAL A 119 3.21 6.28 -2.93
C VAL A 119 3.74 7.71 -2.99
N LEU A 120 3.75 8.40 -1.85
CA LEU A 120 4.30 9.74 -1.71
C LEU A 120 5.54 9.69 -0.81
N VAL A 121 6.64 10.27 -1.29
CA VAL A 121 7.90 10.35 -0.52
C VAL A 121 8.49 11.75 -0.62
N SER A 122 8.79 12.35 0.52
CA SER A 122 9.59 13.57 0.59
C SER A 122 10.93 13.32 1.27
N SER A 123 11.95 14.06 0.86
CA SER A 123 13.27 14.08 1.50
C SER A 123 13.84 15.48 1.54
N ALA A 124 14.75 15.72 2.48
CA ALA A 124 15.53 16.96 2.50
C ALA A 124 16.57 16.98 1.37
N GLY A 125 17.31 15.90 1.14
CA GLY A 125 18.45 15.87 0.23
C GLY A 125 18.30 14.94 -0.97
N ALA A 126 18.18 13.62 -0.76
CA ALA A 126 18.24 12.63 -1.82
C ALA A 126 17.52 11.31 -1.43
N GLY A 127 17.68 10.25 -2.22
CA GLY A 127 17.29 8.87 -1.85
C GLY A 127 15.84 8.48 -2.14
N ASN A 128 14.96 9.39 -2.56
CA ASN A 128 13.53 9.09 -2.76
C ASN A 128 13.25 7.88 -3.66
N ARG A 129 14.09 7.65 -4.68
CA ARG A 129 13.88 6.56 -5.64
C ARG A 129 13.87 5.18 -4.97
N ARG A 130 14.76 4.95 -3.99
CA ARG A 130 14.83 3.68 -3.25
C ARG A 130 13.58 3.47 -2.41
N VAL A 131 13.17 4.50 -1.68
CA VAL A 131 11.98 4.45 -0.82
C VAL A 131 10.72 4.24 -1.65
N LEU A 132 10.52 5.02 -2.73
CA LEU A 132 9.41 4.86 -3.66
C LEU A 132 9.36 3.44 -4.22
N SER A 133 10.50 2.91 -4.70
CA SER A 133 10.57 1.56 -5.27
C SER A 133 10.29 0.47 -4.24
N SER A 134 10.74 0.65 -3.00
CA SER A 134 10.49 -0.31 -1.92
C SER A 134 9.00 -0.37 -1.58
N MET A 135 8.35 0.78 -1.36
CA MET A 135 6.93 0.85 -1.03
C MET A 135 6.03 0.41 -2.21
N GLU A 136 6.40 0.80 -3.44
CA GLU A 136 5.71 0.33 -4.65
C GLU A 136 5.77 -1.20 -4.76
N ARG A 137 6.91 -1.81 -4.45
CA ARG A 137 7.08 -3.27 -4.46
C ARG A 137 6.16 -3.96 -3.46
N GLN A 138 5.99 -3.41 -2.26
CA GLN A 138 5.04 -3.94 -1.27
C GLN A 138 3.61 -3.95 -1.81
N LEU A 139 3.14 -2.82 -2.31
CA LEU A 139 1.79 -2.71 -2.91
C LEU A 139 1.58 -3.70 -4.07
N ARG A 140 2.60 -3.88 -4.91
CA ARG A 140 2.56 -4.88 -6.00
C ARG A 140 2.56 -6.31 -5.48
N SER A 141 3.25 -6.58 -4.37
CA SER A 141 3.22 -7.89 -3.70
C SER A 141 1.86 -8.19 -3.07
N TRP A 142 1.12 -7.15 -2.67
CA TRP A 142 -0.30 -7.24 -2.25
C TRP A 142 -1.27 -7.27 -3.43
N MET A 143 -0.77 -7.33 -4.67
CA MET A 143 -1.53 -7.45 -5.91
C MET A 143 -2.27 -6.19 -6.36
N VAL A 144 -1.96 -5.03 -5.83
CA VAL A 144 -2.49 -3.77 -6.34
C VAL A 144 -2.07 -3.59 -7.81
N PRO A 145 -3.01 -3.50 -8.77
CA PRO A 145 -2.69 -3.52 -10.19
C PRO A 145 -2.02 -2.24 -10.68
N LYS A 146 -2.35 -1.11 -10.09
CA LYS A 146 -1.79 0.18 -10.48
C LYS A 146 -1.25 0.93 -9.27
N VAL A 147 0.03 1.28 -9.34
CA VAL A 147 0.70 2.09 -8.33
C VAL A 147 1.32 3.31 -9.01
N HIS A 148 1.00 4.50 -8.50
CA HIS A 148 1.62 5.75 -8.87
C HIS A 148 2.64 6.16 -7.82
N THR A 149 3.68 6.86 -8.23
CA THR A 149 4.72 7.35 -7.31
C THR A 149 4.92 8.86 -7.49
N ILE A 150 5.01 9.58 -6.37
CA ILE A 150 5.32 11.01 -6.33
C ILE A 150 6.45 11.20 -5.32
N GLY A 151 7.61 11.66 -5.78
CA GLY A 151 8.76 11.94 -4.94
C GLY A 151 9.17 13.40 -5.04
N LEU A 152 9.52 14.01 -3.91
CA LEU A 152 10.00 15.39 -3.84
C LEU A 152 11.24 15.51 -2.97
N VAL A 153 12.31 16.09 -3.49
CA VAL A 153 13.42 16.62 -2.69
C VAL A 153 13.07 18.06 -2.33
N SER A 154 12.58 18.26 -1.10
CA SER A 154 11.91 19.52 -0.74
C SER A 154 12.88 20.59 -0.21
N HIS A 155 13.76 20.25 0.72
CA HIS A 155 14.46 21.24 1.58
C HIS A 155 13.49 22.18 2.30
N ALA A 156 12.24 21.74 2.54
CA ALA A 156 11.17 22.54 3.11
C ALA A 156 10.26 21.66 4.00
N TYR A 157 9.56 22.27 4.94
CA TYR A 157 8.66 21.57 5.85
C TYR A 157 7.24 21.46 5.30
N SER A 158 6.78 22.46 4.54
CA SER A 158 5.44 22.50 3.94
C SER A 158 5.49 22.92 2.46
N ILE A 159 4.38 22.78 1.76
CA ILE A 159 4.26 23.22 0.36
C ILE A 159 4.47 24.74 0.22
N GLY A 160 4.00 25.51 1.22
CA GLY A 160 4.17 26.96 1.23
C GLY A 160 5.64 27.43 1.29
N ASP A 161 6.53 26.59 1.80
CA ASP A 161 7.97 26.87 1.90
C ASP A 161 8.74 26.46 0.63
N LEU A 162 8.08 25.87 -0.36
CA LEU A 162 8.72 25.42 -1.59
C LEU A 162 9.05 26.56 -2.52
N THR A 163 10.14 26.41 -3.28
CA THR A 163 10.34 27.25 -4.45
C THR A 163 9.20 27.05 -5.46
N GLU A 164 8.85 28.09 -6.20
CA GLU A 164 7.77 28.04 -7.21
C GLU A 164 7.90 26.87 -8.19
N LYS A 165 9.14 26.56 -8.61
CA LYS A 165 9.42 25.41 -9.49
C LYS A 165 9.03 24.07 -8.85
N LYS A 166 9.34 23.88 -7.57
CA LYS A 166 9.01 22.64 -6.83
C LYS A 166 7.51 22.57 -6.53
N ALA A 167 6.89 23.68 -6.15
CA ALA A 167 5.44 23.76 -5.93
C ALA A 167 4.68 23.37 -7.20
N ARG A 168 5.00 23.97 -8.36
CA ARG A 168 4.41 23.61 -9.66
C ARG A 168 4.67 22.15 -10.07
N TYR A 169 5.85 21.58 -9.70
CA TYR A 169 6.12 20.17 -9.96
C TYR A 169 5.17 19.26 -9.17
N VAL A 170 5.01 19.47 -7.86
CA VAL A 170 4.15 18.65 -7.00
C VAL A 170 2.69 18.79 -7.45
N ASP A 171 2.24 20.00 -7.65
CA ASP A 171 0.90 20.35 -8.13
C ASP A 171 0.55 19.55 -9.40
N ARG A 172 1.36 19.70 -10.44
CA ARG A 172 1.18 18.98 -11.71
C ARG A 172 1.20 17.44 -11.52
N ARG A 173 2.03 16.93 -10.61
CA ARG A 173 2.11 15.49 -10.36
C ARG A 173 0.86 14.98 -9.66
N CYS A 174 0.38 15.70 -8.64
CA CYS A 174 -0.84 15.35 -7.91
C CYS A 174 -2.06 15.41 -8.82
N SER A 175 -2.24 16.52 -9.56
CA SER A 175 -3.32 16.70 -10.54
C SER A 175 -3.34 15.59 -11.59
N LYS A 176 -2.18 15.25 -12.18
CA LYS A 176 -2.08 14.17 -13.17
C LYS A 176 -2.45 12.79 -12.60
N VAL A 177 -2.01 12.48 -11.40
CA VAL A 177 -2.31 11.21 -10.73
C VAL A 177 -3.79 11.14 -10.38
N ALA A 178 -4.36 12.22 -9.82
CA ALA A 178 -5.78 12.29 -9.50
C ALA A 178 -6.65 12.14 -10.76
N SER A 179 -6.33 12.86 -11.83
CA SER A 179 -7.05 12.73 -13.12
C SER A 179 -7.04 11.29 -13.65
N PHE A 180 -5.90 10.60 -13.54
CA PHE A 180 -5.84 9.19 -13.94
C PHE A 180 -6.75 8.32 -13.07
N ILE A 181 -6.72 8.49 -11.74
CA ILE A 181 -7.52 7.72 -10.80
C ILE A 181 -9.01 7.92 -11.06
N LEU A 182 -9.45 9.16 -11.19
CA LEU A 182 -10.86 9.52 -11.45
C LEU A 182 -11.36 8.94 -12.78
N SER A 183 -10.55 9.04 -13.84
CA SER A 183 -10.92 8.53 -15.17
C SER A 183 -10.94 7.00 -15.26
N ASN A 184 -10.23 6.30 -14.37
CA ASN A 184 -10.07 4.84 -14.41
C ASN A 184 -10.65 4.13 -13.18
N ARG A 185 -11.50 4.81 -12.41
CA ARG A 185 -12.11 4.21 -11.22
C ARG A 185 -12.85 2.90 -11.57
N GLY A 186 -12.51 1.82 -10.87
CA GLY A 186 -13.09 0.49 -11.09
C GLY A 186 -12.72 -0.19 -12.42
N LYS A 187 -11.87 0.45 -13.25
CA LYS A 187 -11.52 -0.04 -14.60
C LYS A 187 -10.04 -0.43 -14.76
N VAL A 188 -9.26 -0.42 -13.68
CA VAL A 188 -7.82 -0.73 -13.78
C VAL A 188 -7.64 -2.22 -14.09
N PRO A 189 -7.12 -2.57 -15.27
CA PRO A 189 -6.98 -3.96 -15.65
C PRO A 189 -5.84 -4.63 -14.88
N PHE A 190 -6.08 -5.86 -14.49
CA PHE A 190 -5.06 -6.73 -13.93
C PHE A 190 -4.03 -7.09 -15.01
N SER A 191 -2.77 -6.71 -14.78
CA SER A 191 -1.72 -6.82 -15.81
C SER A 191 -1.37 -8.28 -16.14
N ILE A 192 -0.82 -8.52 -17.35
CA ILE A 192 -0.34 -9.84 -17.77
C ILE A 192 0.70 -10.38 -16.78
N ARG A 193 1.62 -9.52 -16.30
CA ARG A 193 2.63 -9.89 -15.28
C ARG A 193 1.97 -10.40 -13.99
N GLN A 194 0.94 -9.72 -13.51
CA GLN A 194 0.23 -10.13 -12.30
C GLN A 194 -0.52 -11.44 -12.50
N ARG A 195 -1.12 -11.65 -13.68
CA ARG A 195 -1.77 -12.94 -14.05
C ARG A 195 -0.76 -14.08 -14.06
N PHE A 196 0.44 -13.83 -14.59
CA PHE A 196 1.53 -14.81 -14.59
C PHE A 196 1.98 -15.14 -13.17
N LEU A 197 2.25 -14.14 -12.34
CA LEU A 197 2.63 -14.33 -10.93
C LEU A 197 1.55 -15.08 -10.15
N PHE A 198 0.29 -14.71 -10.31
CA PHE A 198 -0.82 -15.43 -9.69
C PHE A 198 -0.85 -16.91 -10.11
N SER A 199 -0.66 -17.19 -11.41
CA SER A 199 -0.66 -18.56 -11.91
C SER A 199 0.52 -19.37 -11.37
N MET A 200 1.69 -18.75 -11.25
CA MET A 200 2.88 -19.35 -10.66
C MET A 200 2.64 -19.72 -9.18
N PHE A 201 2.19 -18.77 -8.36
CA PHE A 201 1.91 -19.03 -6.94
C PHE A 201 0.74 -20.01 -6.75
N ARG A 202 -0.28 -19.96 -7.60
CA ARG A 202 -1.34 -20.98 -7.65
C ARG A 202 -0.76 -22.39 -7.85
N GLY A 203 0.19 -22.54 -8.77
CA GLY A 203 0.91 -23.81 -8.99
C GLY A 203 1.64 -24.26 -7.74
N MET A 204 2.35 -23.36 -7.07
CA MET A 204 3.03 -23.63 -5.80
C MET A 204 2.06 -24.09 -4.71
N GLN A 205 0.93 -23.39 -4.53
CA GLN A 205 -0.08 -23.73 -3.52
C GLN A 205 -0.77 -25.08 -3.81
N LYS A 206 -0.91 -25.47 -5.09
CA LYS A 206 -1.43 -26.80 -5.46
C LYS A 206 -0.47 -27.93 -5.10
N GLY A 207 0.84 -27.72 -5.29
CA GLY A 207 1.88 -28.74 -5.11
C GLY A 207 2.49 -28.77 -3.71
N SER A 208 2.28 -27.74 -2.89
CA SER A 208 2.94 -27.60 -1.61
C SER A 208 1.99 -27.83 -0.44
N ILE A 209 2.47 -28.58 0.56
CA ILE A 209 1.80 -28.80 1.86
C ILE A 209 2.55 -28.11 3.00
N TRP A 210 3.49 -27.23 2.69
CA TRP A 210 4.34 -26.62 3.73
C TRP A 210 3.61 -25.58 4.62
N ASN A 211 2.48 -25.02 4.16
CA ASN A 211 1.64 -24.11 4.93
C ASN A 211 0.16 -24.36 4.65
N GLU A 212 -0.50 -25.08 5.56
CA GLU A 212 -1.92 -25.43 5.45
C GLU A 212 -2.85 -24.21 5.56
N VAL A 213 -2.45 -23.19 6.33
CA VAL A 213 -3.25 -21.96 6.50
C VAL A 213 -3.33 -21.19 5.18
N ASP A 214 -2.19 -21.05 4.50
CA ASP A 214 -2.13 -20.39 3.18
C ASP A 214 -2.91 -21.20 2.14
N ARG A 215 -2.68 -22.52 2.06
CA ARG A 215 -3.40 -23.39 1.14
C ARG A 215 -4.91 -23.34 1.34
N GLY A 216 -5.37 -23.44 2.60
CA GLY A 216 -6.78 -23.33 2.94
C GLY A 216 -7.40 -21.98 2.53
N TRP A 217 -6.61 -20.88 2.59
CA TRP A 217 -7.04 -19.59 2.06
C TRP A 217 -7.28 -19.63 0.55
N TRP A 218 -6.35 -20.19 -0.23
CA TRP A 218 -6.50 -20.32 -1.67
C TRP A 218 -7.68 -21.24 -2.06
N GLU A 219 -7.92 -22.32 -1.30
CA GLU A 219 -9.06 -23.22 -1.49
C GLU A 219 -10.38 -22.51 -1.22
N ARG A 220 -10.54 -21.83 -0.09
CA ARG A 220 -11.76 -21.07 0.26
C ARG A 220 -12.11 -20.01 -0.76
N ASN A 221 -11.12 -19.39 -1.37
CA ASN A 221 -11.31 -18.42 -2.45
C ASN A 221 -11.61 -19.08 -3.82
N GLY A 222 -11.55 -20.40 -3.94
CA GLY A 222 -11.74 -21.14 -5.18
C GLY A 222 -10.57 -20.98 -6.17
N TRP A 223 -9.44 -20.45 -5.70
CA TRP A 223 -8.32 -20.10 -6.56
C TRP A 223 -7.41 -21.28 -6.91
N LEU A 224 -7.54 -22.40 -6.22
CA LEU A 224 -6.90 -23.66 -6.63
C LEU A 224 -7.68 -24.36 -7.76
N GLY A 225 -8.97 -24.04 -7.93
CA GLY A 225 -9.82 -24.45 -9.05
C GLY A 225 -9.74 -23.49 -10.25
N ASP A 226 -10.88 -23.22 -10.89
CA ASP A 226 -10.96 -22.39 -12.11
C ASP A 226 -11.25 -20.92 -11.85
N ARG A 227 -11.63 -20.57 -10.63
CA ARG A 227 -11.94 -19.19 -10.25
C ARG A 227 -10.69 -18.31 -10.36
N LYS A 228 -10.87 -17.13 -10.95
CA LYS A 228 -9.81 -16.13 -11.12
C LYS A 228 -10.26 -14.82 -10.48
N PRO A 229 -9.46 -14.19 -9.60
CA PRO A 229 -9.89 -13.00 -8.86
C PRO A 229 -10.19 -11.78 -9.73
N TRP A 230 -9.71 -11.74 -10.97
CA TRP A 230 -9.97 -10.67 -11.95
C TRP A 230 -11.12 -10.95 -12.90
N LYS A 231 -11.82 -12.08 -12.76
CA LYS A 231 -13.07 -12.39 -13.47
C LYS A 231 -14.18 -12.36 -12.41
N ARG A 232 -14.87 -11.24 -12.32
CA ARG A 232 -16.11 -11.10 -11.56
C ARG A 232 -17.27 -11.62 -12.38
#